data_d249c2307a32eac800dcb8088b7af581
#
_entry.id   d249c2307a32eac800dcb8088b7af581
#
_cell.length_a   1.000
_cell.length_b   1.000
_cell.length_c   1.000
_cell.angle_alpha   90.00
_cell.angle_beta   90.00
_cell.angle_gamma   90.00
#
_symmetry.space_group_name_H-M   'P 1'
#
loop_
_entity.id
_entity.type
_entity.pdbx_description
1 polymer ?
#
loop_
_entity_poly.entity_id
_entity_poly.type
_entity_poly.pdbx_seq_one_letter_code
_entity_poly.pdbx_strand_id
1 'polypeptide(L)'
;MTAIALFGAGGKMGIRLGMNLAKTDFDVRHVEVSDTGKDRLKTEIGADSVEPDAAIEGADTVILAVPDTAIGKVTENVVPKLASGTMVVILDAAAPYAGHLPERDDITYFISHPCHPPIFNNETTEAGRKDYFGGIAAEQGVVNALVQGPEEHYELGDEISRVIYAPVMRTHRCTVEQLAYLEPGLSETVCASLLTVMR
;
A
#
# COMPACT_ATOMS: atom_id res chain seq x y z
N MET A 1 2.55 20.49 3.60
CA MET A 1 2.77 19.51 2.49
C MET A 1 3.02 18.20 3.18
N THR A 2 2.22 17.19 2.92
CA THR A 2 2.34 15.88 3.56
C THR A 2 3.58 15.16 3.05
N ALA A 3 4.46 14.75 3.95
CA ALA A 3 5.68 14.03 3.63
C ALA A 3 5.44 12.51 3.73
N ILE A 4 5.74 11.78 2.67
CA ILE A 4 5.50 10.34 2.57
C ILE A 4 6.81 9.61 2.29
N ALA A 5 7.16 8.64 3.14
CA ALA A 5 8.24 7.70 2.89
C ALA A 5 7.68 6.40 2.30
N LEU A 6 8.00 6.08 1.04
CA LEU A 6 7.55 4.88 0.34
C LEU A 6 8.67 3.83 0.33
N PHE A 7 8.52 2.78 1.13
CA PHE A 7 9.44 1.64 1.20
C PHE A 7 9.08 0.56 0.18
N GLY A 8 10.10 -0.04 -0.45
CA GLY A 8 9.91 -1.00 -1.54
C GLY A 8 9.49 -0.32 -2.84
N ALA A 9 9.93 0.93 -3.03
CA ALA A 9 9.49 1.82 -4.11
C ALA A 9 9.76 1.28 -5.52
N GLY A 10 10.80 0.46 -5.72
CA GLY A 10 11.14 -0.18 -7.00
C GLY A 10 10.42 -1.51 -7.24
N GLY A 11 9.66 -2.01 -6.25
CA GLY A 11 8.84 -3.21 -6.40
C GLY A 11 7.64 -2.98 -7.33
N LYS A 12 6.96 -4.07 -7.71
CA LYS A 12 5.79 -3.98 -8.62
C LYS A 12 4.69 -3.08 -8.04
N MET A 13 4.39 -3.22 -6.75
CA MET A 13 3.41 -2.37 -6.07
C MET A 13 3.98 -0.97 -5.85
N GLY A 14 5.23 -0.85 -5.36
CA GLY A 14 5.87 0.45 -5.10
C GLY A 14 5.87 1.38 -6.31
N ILE A 15 6.18 0.87 -7.50
CA ILE A 15 6.11 1.64 -8.76
C ILE A 15 4.68 2.15 -9.02
N ARG A 16 3.65 1.30 -8.86
CA ARG A 16 2.26 1.73 -9.07
C ARG A 16 1.82 2.83 -8.10
N LEU A 17 2.14 2.66 -6.83
CA LEU A 17 1.85 3.69 -5.82
C LEU A 17 2.63 4.97 -6.11
N GLY A 18 3.91 4.85 -6.45
CA GLY A 18 4.78 5.98 -6.81
C GLY A 18 4.28 6.77 -8.02
N MET A 19 3.80 6.08 -9.07
CA MET A 19 3.19 6.73 -10.24
C MET A 19 1.93 7.54 -9.88
N ASN A 20 1.14 7.08 -8.93
CA ASN A 20 -0.04 7.82 -8.48
C ASN A 20 0.34 8.96 -7.54
N LEU A 21 1.27 8.74 -6.62
CA LEU A 21 1.80 9.77 -5.74
C LEU A 21 2.49 10.91 -6.50
N ALA A 22 3.18 10.61 -7.60
CA ALA A 22 3.81 11.61 -8.46
C ALA A 22 2.82 12.60 -9.12
N LYS A 23 1.51 12.32 -9.08
CA LYS A 23 0.45 13.22 -9.57
C LYS A 23 -0.08 14.18 -8.49
N THR A 24 0.49 14.13 -7.29
CA THR A 24 0.07 14.91 -6.13
C THR A 24 1.15 15.92 -5.74
N ASP A 25 0.81 16.81 -4.82
CA ASP A 25 1.74 17.78 -4.21
C ASP A 25 2.43 17.21 -2.96
N PHE A 26 2.43 15.87 -2.74
CA PHE A 26 3.11 15.25 -1.62
C PHE A 26 4.64 15.28 -1.80
N ASP A 27 5.38 15.45 -0.70
CA ASP A 27 6.82 15.21 -0.66
C ASP A 27 7.07 13.70 -0.53
N VAL A 28 7.34 13.03 -1.66
CA VAL A 28 7.49 11.57 -1.69
C VAL A 28 8.96 11.18 -1.72
N ARG A 29 9.40 10.49 -0.69
CA ARG A 29 10.76 9.97 -0.53
C ARG A 29 10.75 8.46 -0.75
N HIS A 30 11.46 8.01 -1.77
CA HIS A 30 11.45 6.62 -2.21
C HIS A 30 12.60 5.85 -1.58
N VAL A 31 12.30 4.71 -0.97
CA VAL A 31 13.31 3.79 -0.38
C VAL A 31 13.29 2.47 -1.14
N GLU A 32 14.42 2.11 -1.71
CA GLU A 32 14.63 0.85 -2.43
C GLU A 32 16.04 0.33 -2.16
N VAL A 33 16.16 -0.95 -1.84
CA VAL A 33 17.45 -1.55 -1.47
C VAL A 33 18.11 -2.31 -2.61
N SER A 34 17.32 -2.86 -3.55
CA SER A 34 17.83 -3.64 -4.68
C SER A 34 18.26 -2.75 -5.85
N ASP A 35 19.37 -3.06 -6.47
CA ASP A 35 19.85 -2.29 -7.63
C ASP A 35 18.85 -2.32 -8.78
N THR A 36 18.26 -3.50 -9.05
CA THR A 36 17.21 -3.64 -10.08
C THR A 36 15.94 -2.83 -9.75
N GLY A 37 15.60 -2.69 -8.48
CA GLY A 37 14.50 -1.83 -8.03
C GLY A 37 14.83 -0.35 -8.19
N LYS A 38 16.06 0.07 -7.87
CA LYS A 38 16.55 1.44 -8.08
C LYS A 38 16.54 1.82 -9.56
N ASP A 39 17.02 0.93 -10.43
CA ASP A 39 16.99 1.14 -11.88
C ASP A 39 15.55 1.29 -12.40
N ARG A 40 14.64 0.45 -11.92
CA ARG A 40 13.21 0.55 -12.27
C ARG A 40 12.60 1.87 -11.79
N LEU A 41 12.85 2.25 -10.53
CA LEU A 41 12.36 3.50 -9.97
C LEU A 41 12.81 4.70 -10.81
N LYS A 42 14.09 4.72 -11.20
CA LYS A 42 14.65 5.75 -12.06
C LYS A 42 14.02 5.77 -13.44
N THR A 43 13.79 4.60 -14.03
CA THR A 43 13.27 4.48 -15.40
C THR A 43 11.78 4.80 -15.48
N GLU A 44 10.97 4.32 -14.53
CA GLU A 44 9.50 4.37 -14.61
C GLU A 44 8.91 5.61 -13.92
N ILE A 45 9.57 6.14 -12.89
CA ILE A 45 9.09 7.30 -12.13
C ILE A 45 10.00 8.52 -12.31
N GLY A 46 11.28 8.32 -12.65
CA GLY A 46 12.26 9.39 -12.74
C GLY A 46 12.81 9.84 -11.38
N ALA A 47 12.57 9.06 -10.33
CA ALA A 47 13.01 9.33 -8.97
C ALA A 47 14.27 8.53 -8.60
N ASP A 48 15.04 9.09 -7.66
CA ASP A 48 16.16 8.38 -7.04
C ASP A 48 15.73 7.83 -5.68
N SER A 49 16.33 6.69 -5.29
CA SER A 49 16.14 6.16 -3.94
C SER A 49 16.98 6.95 -2.93
N VAL A 50 16.42 7.15 -1.75
CA VAL A 50 17.13 7.75 -0.60
C VAL A 50 17.34 6.72 0.49
N GLU A 51 18.26 7.00 1.43
CA GLU A 51 18.49 6.13 2.58
C GLU A 51 17.26 6.10 3.51
N PRO A 52 16.96 4.94 4.13
CA PRO A 52 15.78 4.76 4.97
C PRO A 52 15.63 5.82 6.06
N ASP A 53 16.70 6.14 6.78
CA ASP A 53 16.68 7.10 7.89
C ASP A 53 16.38 8.52 7.38
N ALA A 54 16.92 8.90 6.23
CA ALA A 54 16.61 10.18 5.59
C ALA A 54 15.17 10.26 5.07
N ALA A 55 14.62 9.13 4.62
CA ALA A 55 13.25 9.08 4.14
C ALA A 55 12.22 9.33 5.25
N ILE A 56 12.45 8.79 6.43
CA ILE A 56 11.51 8.88 7.55
C ILE A 56 11.66 10.15 8.39
N GLU A 57 12.75 10.92 8.22
CA GLU A 57 12.95 12.15 8.96
C GLU A 57 11.84 13.17 8.66
N GLY A 58 10.98 13.44 9.64
CA GLY A 58 9.82 14.33 9.50
C GLY A 58 8.75 13.83 8.52
N ALA A 59 8.69 12.52 8.24
CA ALA A 59 7.62 11.95 7.45
C ALA A 59 6.32 11.88 8.26
N ASP A 60 5.22 12.35 7.68
CA ASP A 60 3.88 12.22 8.26
C ASP A 60 3.32 10.80 8.06
N THR A 61 3.71 10.16 6.95
CA THR A 61 3.24 8.82 6.59
C THR A 61 4.38 7.97 6.04
N VAL A 62 4.42 6.71 6.48
CA VAL A 62 5.31 5.67 5.95
C VAL A 62 4.47 4.60 5.27
N ILE A 63 4.70 4.33 3.99
CA ILE A 63 3.99 3.29 3.22
C ILE A 63 4.95 2.12 3.00
N LEU A 64 4.52 0.91 3.40
CA LEU A 64 5.30 -0.31 3.28
C LEU A 64 4.84 -1.15 2.07
N ALA A 65 5.42 -0.91 0.90
CA ALA A 65 5.20 -1.70 -0.32
C ALA A 65 6.25 -2.83 -0.46
N VAL A 66 6.54 -3.50 0.65
CA VAL A 66 7.50 -4.60 0.74
C VAL A 66 6.78 -5.95 0.83
N PRO A 67 7.44 -7.07 0.51
CA PRO A 67 6.84 -8.40 0.70
C PRO A 67 6.42 -8.64 2.16
N ASP A 68 5.32 -9.35 2.38
CA ASP A 68 4.73 -9.59 3.72
C ASP A 68 5.73 -10.21 4.69
N THR A 69 6.55 -11.13 4.21
CA THR A 69 7.63 -11.75 4.98
C THR A 69 8.72 -10.77 5.44
N ALA A 70 8.79 -9.57 4.86
CA ALA A 70 9.75 -8.53 5.22
C ALA A 70 9.16 -7.47 6.15
N ILE A 71 7.83 -7.38 6.28
CA ILE A 71 7.15 -6.31 7.05
C ILE A 71 7.67 -6.25 8.49
N GLY A 72 7.69 -7.37 9.21
CA GLY A 72 8.18 -7.41 10.59
C GLY A 72 9.60 -6.86 10.73
N LYS A 73 10.53 -7.33 9.90
CA LYS A 73 11.92 -6.86 9.92
C LYS A 73 12.05 -5.38 9.56
N VAL A 74 11.27 -4.89 8.59
CA VAL A 74 11.31 -3.47 8.19
C VAL A 74 10.74 -2.60 9.31
N THR A 75 9.60 -2.99 9.89
CA THR A 75 8.98 -2.25 10.99
C THR A 75 9.85 -2.22 12.25
N GLU A 76 10.52 -3.32 12.62
CA GLU A 76 11.49 -3.34 13.72
C GLU A 76 12.61 -2.31 13.56
N ASN A 77 13.04 -2.03 12.34
CA ASN A 77 14.11 -1.06 12.07
C ASN A 77 13.61 0.38 11.90
N VAL A 78 12.39 0.55 11.40
CA VAL A 78 11.82 1.86 11.03
C VAL A 78 11.02 2.45 12.19
N VAL A 79 10.09 1.69 12.77
CA VAL A 79 9.13 2.16 13.76
C VAL A 79 9.77 2.83 14.99
N PRO A 80 10.86 2.32 15.58
CA PRO A 80 11.50 2.97 16.73
C PRO A 80 12.01 4.38 16.44
N LYS A 81 12.23 4.72 15.18
CA LYS A 81 12.80 6.02 14.75
C LYS A 81 11.73 7.02 14.30
N LEU A 82 10.47 6.61 14.18
CA LEU A 82 9.39 7.49 13.73
C LEU A 82 9.06 8.56 14.77
N ALA A 83 8.64 9.71 14.29
CA ALA A 83 8.05 10.74 15.15
C ALA A 83 6.69 10.28 15.70
N SER A 84 6.32 10.80 16.88
CA SER A 84 4.97 10.62 17.42
C SER A 84 3.93 11.17 16.44
N GLY A 85 2.82 10.46 16.26
CA GLY A 85 1.75 10.81 15.33
C GLY A 85 1.96 10.32 13.90
N THR A 86 3.13 9.77 13.54
CA THR A 86 3.35 9.20 12.20
C THR A 86 2.37 8.06 11.92
N MET A 87 1.83 8.01 10.70
CA MET A 87 1.01 6.90 10.22
C MET A 87 1.86 5.90 9.43
N VAL A 88 1.76 4.62 9.76
CA VAL A 88 2.35 3.51 8.99
C VAL A 88 1.26 2.80 8.23
N VAL A 89 1.28 2.90 6.90
CA VAL A 89 0.34 2.23 5.99
C VAL A 89 0.96 0.92 5.52
N ILE A 90 0.26 -0.17 5.76
CA ILE A 90 0.64 -1.54 5.42
C ILE A 90 -0.33 -2.06 4.36
N LEU A 91 0.19 -2.73 3.34
CA LEU A 91 -0.62 -3.10 2.17
C LEU A 91 -1.30 -4.47 2.31
N ASP A 92 -1.04 -5.17 3.41
CA ASP A 92 -1.62 -6.49 3.71
C ASP A 92 -1.91 -6.66 5.20
N ALA A 93 -2.86 -7.53 5.54
CA ALA A 93 -3.29 -7.75 6.93
C ALA A 93 -2.55 -8.88 7.64
N ALA A 94 -1.79 -9.71 6.93
CA ALA A 94 -1.21 -10.93 7.51
C ALA A 94 -0.24 -10.62 8.67
N ALA A 95 0.74 -9.74 8.45
CA ALA A 95 1.71 -9.38 9.47
C ALA A 95 1.09 -8.62 10.66
N PRO A 96 0.21 -7.61 10.46
CA PRO A 96 -0.54 -7.00 11.56
C PRO A 96 -1.39 -7.99 12.36
N TYR A 97 -2.13 -8.86 11.69
CA TYR A 97 -2.99 -9.85 12.34
C TYR A 97 -2.19 -10.88 13.15
N ALA A 98 -1.01 -11.26 12.65
CA ALA A 98 -0.09 -12.17 13.36
C ALA A 98 0.66 -11.51 14.54
N GLY A 99 0.46 -10.23 14.80
CA GLY A 99 1.14 -9.51 15.88
C GLY A 99 2.62 -9.21 15.60
N HIS A 100 3.00 -9.09 14.33
CA HIS A 100 4.39 -8.84 13.92
C HIS A 100 4.75 -7.36 13.85
N LEU A 101 3.90 -6.46 14.37
CA LEU A 101 4.21 -5.03 14.43
C LEU A 101 4.80 -4.65 15.78
N PRO A 102 5.83 -3.79 15.83
CA PRO A 102 6.35 -3.26 17.09
C PRO A 102 5.29 -2.49 17.88
N GLU A 103 5.30 -2.65 19.20
CA GLU A 103 4.41 -1.89 20.10
C GLU A 103 4.87 -0.43 20.18
N ARG A 104 4.03 0.50 19.75
CA ARG A 104 4.23 1.95 19.77
C ARG A 104 2.90 2.67 19.83
N ASP A 105 2.48 3.10 21.02
CA ASP A 105 1.15 3.68 21.28
C ASP A 105 0.95 5.07 20.67
N ASP A 106 2.05 5.76 20.35
CA ASP A 106 2.05 7.14 19.86
C ASP A 106 2.11 7.27 18.33
N ILE A 107 1.93 6.16 17.59
CA ILE A 107 1.83 6.15 16.13
C ILE A 107 0.56 5.45 15.68
N THR A 108 0.20 5.62 14.42
CA THR A 108 -0.96 4.95 13.81
C THR A 108 -0.51 3.80 12.93
N TYR A 109 -1.14 2.63 13.07
CA TYR A 109 -1.06 1.55 12.09
C TYR A 109 -2.35 1.48 11.29
N PHE A 110 -2.24 1.52 9.98
CA PHE A 110 -3.36 1.49 9.05
C PHE A 110 -3.09 0.45 7.96
N ILE A 111 -4.08 -0.37 7.65
CA ILE A 111 -4.01 -1.34 6.56
C ILE A 111 -4.85 -0.82 5.39
N SER A 112 -4.29 -0.88 4.19
CA SER A 112 -5.01 -0.57 2.96
C SER A 112 -4.68 -1.59 1.88
N HIS A 113 -5.69 -2.31 1.39
CA HIS A 113 -5.51 -3.40 0.44
C HIS A 113 -6.42 -3.21 -0.80
N PRO A 114 -5.88 -3.28 -2.03
CA PRO A 114 -6.67 -3.14 -3.24
C PRO A 114 -7.39 -4.46 -3.55
N CYS A 115 -8.68 -4.36 -3.90
CA CYS A 115 -9.48 -5.54 -4.31
C CYS A 115 -9.21 -5.97 -5.76
N HIS A 116 -8.35 -5.25 -6.48
CA HIS A 116 -8.16 -5.36 -7.93
C HIS A 116 -9.45 -5.07 -8.74
N PRO A 117 -9.34 -4.76 -10.04
CA PRO A 117 -10.50 -4.54 -10.88
C PRO A 117 -11.36 -5.80 -10.99
N PRO A 118 -12.70 -5.67 -10.97
CA PRO A 118 -13.60 -6.81 -11.15
C PRO A 118 -13.36 -7.51 -12.48
N ILE A 119 -13.44 -8.84 -12.50
CA ILE A 119 -13.35 -9.64 -13.74
C ILE A 119 -14.46 -9.25 -14.73
N PHE A 120 -15.66 -9.04 -14.21
CA PHE A 120 -16.78 -8.50 -14.95
C PHE A 120 -16.95 -7.03 -14.57
N ASN A 121 -16.47 -6.13 -15.41
CA ASN A 121 -16.51 -4.69 -15.20
C ASN A 121 -17.12 -3.98 -16.40
N ASN A 122 -17.41 -2.69 -16.24
CA ASN A 122 -17.99 -1.83 -17.27
C ASN A 122 -16.93 -0.95 -17.95
N GLU A 123 -15.65 -1.37 -17.92
CA GLU A 123 -14.57 -0.61 -18.53
C GLU A 123 -14.78 -0.43 -20.03
N THR A 124 -14.84 0.81 -20.47
CA THR A 124 -15.11 1.18 -21.86
C THR A 124 -13.84 1.34 -22.68
N THR A 125 -12.71 1.64 -22.02
CA THR A 125 -11.41 1.86 -22.67
C THR A 125 -10.63 0.55 -22.82
N GLU A 126 -9.80 0.45 -23.84
CA GLU A 126 -8.91 -0.71 -24.02
C GLU A 126 -7.90 -0.82 -22.87
N ALA A 127 -7.38 0.31 -22.41
CA ALA A 127 -6.45 0.36 -21.28
C ALA A 127 -7.10 -0.17 -19.98
N GLY A 128 -8.34 0.26 -19.66
CA GLY A 128 -9.08 -0.24 -18.50
C GLY A 128 -9.36 -1.74 -18.59
N ARG A 129 -9.77 -2.23 -19.77
CA ARG A 129 -10.04 -3.66 -19.98
C ARG A 129 -8.80 -4.56 -19.87
N LYS A 130 -7.60 -4.01 -20.05
CA LYS A 130 -6.32 -4.72 -19.91
C LYS A 130 -5.65 -4.54 -18.56
N ASP A 131 -6.16 -3.65 -17.72
CA ASP A 131 -5.60 -3.36 -16.40
C ASP A 131 -6.17 -4.31 -15.32
N TYR A 132 -5.81 -5.59 -15.42
CA TYR A 132 -6.27 -6.62 -14.49
C TYR A 132 -5.70 -6.45 -13.07
N PHE A 133 -4.61 -5.70 -12.93
CA PHE A 133 -3.98 -5.48 -11.64
C PHE A 133 -4.49 -4.23 -10.94
N GLY A 134 -5.03 -3.25 -11.69
CA GLY A 134 -5.49 -1.98 -11.17
C GLY A 134 -4.37 -0.95 -10.97
N GLY A 135 -4.79 0.27 -10.68
CA GLY A 135 -3.89 1.39 -10.42
C GLY A 135 -3.33 2.09 -11.65
N ILE A 136 -3.86 1.78 -12.86
CA ILE A 136 -3.49 2.45 -14.11
C ILE A 136 -4.72 3.11 -14.75
N ALA A 137 -5.72 2.34 -15.10
CA ALA A 137 -6.88 2.81 -15.84
C ALA A 137 -8.21 2.20 -15.38
N ALA A 138 -8.22 0.95 -14.90
CA ALA A 138 -9.43 0.31 -14.41
C ALA A 138 -9.76 0.71 -12.98
N GLU A 139 -11.03 1.01 -12.72
CA GLU A 139 -11.51 1.29 -11.37
C GLU A 139 -11.48 0.03 -10.49
N GLN A 140 -11.11 0.21 -9.22
CA GLN A 140 -11.07 -0.87 -8.24
C GLN A 140 -11.65 -0.45 -6.90
N GLY A 141 -12.11 -1.43 -6.11
CA GLY A 141 -12.40 -1.25 -4.70
C GLY A 141 -11.12 -1.29 -3.86
N VAL A 142 -11.19 -0.70 -2.67
CA VAL A 142 -10.13 -0.78 -1.66
C VAL A 142 -10.76 -1.12 -0.32
N VAL A 143 -10.13 -1.99 0.45
CA VAL A 143 -10.52 -2.30 1.82
C VAL A 143 -9.50 -1.73 2.79
N ASN A 144 -9.99 -1.06 3.82
CA ASN A 144 -9.17 -0.34 4.80
C ASN A 144 -9.50 -0.77 6.23
N ALA A 145 -8.48 -0.87 7.07
CA ALA A 145 -8.63 -1.15 8.49
C ALA A 145 -7.71 -0.26 9.32
N LEU A 146 -8.24 0.40 10.34
CA LEU A 146 -7.46 1.05 11.39
C LEU A 146 -7.06 -0.03 12.41
N VAL A 147 -5.77 -0.30 12.53
CA VAL A 147 -5.25 -1.28 13.50
C VAL A 147 -5.15 -0.66 14.88
N GLN A 148 -4.55 0.52 14.94
CA GLN A 148 -4.44 1.37 16.14
C GLN A 148 -4.29 2.84 15.75
N GLY A 149 -4.56 3.71 16.69
CA GLY A 149 -4.47 5.16 16.53
C GLY A 149 -5.81 5.84 16.73
N PRO A 150 -5.85 7.17 16.71
CA PRO A 150 -7.09 7.94 16.84
C PRO A 150 -8.05 7.66 15.68
N GLU A 151 -9.34 7.66 15.95
CA GLU A 151 -10.39 7.36 14.95
C GLU A 151 -10.36 8.34 13.76
N GLU A 152 -10.01 9.60 14.01
CA GLU A 152 -9.84 10.62 12.96
C GLU A 152 -8.74 10.28 11.95
N HIS A 153 -7.77 9.43 12.32
CA HIS A 153 -6.73 8.97 11.39
C HIS A 153 -7.25 7.97 10.36
N TYR A 154 -8.47 7.40 10.56
CA TYR A 154 -9.08 6.56 9.55
C TYR A 154 -9.36 7.35 8.27
N GLU A 155 -9.90 8.55 8.37
CA GLU A 155 -10.20 9.41 7.20
C GLU A 155 -8.93 9.76 6.43
N LEU A 156 -7.84 10.11 7.13
CA LEU A 156 -6.55 10.37 6.50
C LEU A 156 -6.02 9.14 5.76
N GLY A 157 -6.09 7.96 6.39
CA GLY A 157 -5.69 6.70 5.77
C GLY A 157 -6.53 6.36 4.53
N ASP A 158 -7.85 6.62 4.57
CA ASP A 158 -8.76 6.42 3.44
C ASP A 158 -8.43 7.37 2.28
N GLU A 159 -8.14 8.64 2.56
CA GLU A 159 -7.71 9.61 1.55
C GLU A 159 -6.40 9.17 0.87
N ILE A 160 -5.40 8.76 1.64
CA ILE A 160 -4.14 8.23 1.11
C ILE A 160 -4.40 7.00 0.24
N SER A 161 -5.27 6.09 0.69
CA SER A 161 -5.65 4.88 -0.04
C SER A 161 -6.25 5.20 -1.42
N ARG A 162 -7.13 6.20 -1.49
CA ARG A 162 -7.73 6.66 -2.75
C ARG A 162 -6.70 7.22 -3.72
N VAL A 163 -5.67 7.84 -3.21
CA VAL A 163 -4.57 8.36 -4.02
C VAL A 163 -3.71 7.21 -4.54
N ILE A 164 -3.18 6.37 -3.65
CA ILE A 164 -2.18 5.36 -4.02
C ILE A 164 -2.72 4.27 -4.93
N TYR A 165 -4.02 3.95 -4.84
CA TYR A 165 -4.68 2.93 -5.65
C TYR A 165 -5.55 3.48 -6.79
N ALA A 166 -5.49 4.78 -7.06
CA ALA A 166 -6.30 5.41 -8.10
C ALA A 166 -6.17 4.71 -9.48
N PRO A 167 -7.28 4.61 -10.25
CA PRO A 167 -8.62 5.09 -9.94
C PRO A 167 -9.38 4.17 -8.98
N VAL A 168 -10.00 4.75 -7.95
CA VAL A 168 -10.73 4.02 -6.91
C VAL A 168 -12.22 4.28 -7.04
N MET A 169 -12.99 3.20 -7.24
CA MET A 169 -14.45 3.24 -7.30
C MET A 169 -15.05 3.53 -5.92
N ARG A 170 -14.57 2.81 -4.91
CA ARG A 170 -15.04 2.91 -3.52
C ARG A 170 -14.05 2.31 -2.54
N THR A 171 -14.12 2.77 -1.29
CA THR A 171 -13.40 2.15 -0.18
C THR A 171 -14.39 1.48 0.78
N HIS A 172 -13.95 0.44 1.46
CA HIS A 172 -14.72 -0.27 2.46
C HIS A 172 -13.92 -0.37 3.74
N ARG A 173 -14.52 0.06 4.84
CA ARG A 173 -13.96 -0.16 6.16
C ARG A 173 -14.22 -1.58 6.62
N CYS A 174 -13.21 -2.25 7.14
CA CYS A 174 -13.30 -3.56 7.77
C CYS A 174 -12.44 -3.62 9.03
N THR A 175 -12.56 -4.70 9.79
CA THR A 175 -11.61 -5.00 10.87
C THR A 175 -10.38 -5.70 10.31
N VAL A 176 -9.27 -5.67 11.06
CA VAL A 176 -8.04 -6.40 10.70
C VAL A 176 -8.33 -7.89 10.51
N GLU A 177 -9.14 -8.48 11.40
CA GLU A 177 -9.53 -9.89 11.34
C GLU A 177 -10.34 -10.20 10.08
N GLN A 178 -11.33 -9.36 9.74
CA GLN A 178 -12.11 -9.52 8.52
C GLN A 178 -11.20 -9.51 7.27
N LEU A 179 -10.26 -8.57 7.22
CA LEU A 179 -9.35 -8.45 6.09
C LEU A 179 -8.41 -9.66 6.01
N ALA A 180 -7.82 -10.08 7.13
CA ALA A 180 -6.89 -11.22 7.19
C ALA A 180 -7.54 -12.55 6.79
N TYR A 181 -8.85 -12.73 6.99
CA TYR A 181 -9.55 -13.96 6.59
C TYR A 181 -10.19 -13.87 5.21
N LEU A 182 -10.76 -12.72 4.85
CA LEU A 182 -11.52 -12.59 3.60
C LEU A 182 -10.62 -12.50 2.37
N GLU A 183 -9.50 -11.82 2.49
CA GLU A 183 -8.59 -11.63 1.36
C GLU A 183 -8.03 -12.98 0.87
N PRO A 184 -7.32 -13.81 1.67
CA PRO A 184 -6.84 -15.11 1.20
C PRO A 184 -7.97 -16.06 0.79
N GLY A 185 -9.09 -16.03 1.51
CA GLY A 185 -10.23 -16.91 1.25
C GLY A 185 -10.94 -16.60 -0.06
N LEU A 186 -11.20 -15.35 -0.34
CA LEU A 186 -11.98 -14.94 -1.51
C LEU A 186 -11.11 -14.70 -2.75
N SER A 187 -9.99 -13.98 -2.60
CA SER A 187 -9.15 -13.61 -3.74
C SER A 187 -8.31 -14.79 -4.21
N GLU A 188 -7.55 -15.41 -3.33
CA GLU A 188 -6.60 -16.43 -3.71
C GLU A 188 -7.25 -17.82 -3.82
N THR A 189 -7.99 -18.25 -2.80
CA THR A 189 -8.55 -19.60 -2.79
C THR A 189 -9.70 -19.75 -3.76
N VAL A 190 -10.66 -18.84 -3.79
CA VAL A 190 -11.84 -18.96 -4.64
C VAL A 190 -11.56 -18.43 -6.04
N CYS A 191 -11.17 -17.15 -6.19
CA CYS A 191 -11.05 -16.54 -7.51
C CYS A 191 -9.88 -17.11 -8.32
N ALA A 192 -8.68 -17.22 -7.73
CA ALA A 192 -7.51 -17.74 -8.45
C ALA A 192 -7.68 -19.23 -8.78
N SER A 193 -8.26 -20.03 -7.89
CA SER A 193 -8.53 -21.45 -8.14
C SER A 193 -9.57 -21.64 -9.24
N LEU A 194 -10.67 -20.87 -9.24
CA LEU A 194 -11.68 -20.92 -10.31
C LEU A 194 -11.08 -20.54 -11.66
N LEU A 195 -10.29 -19.46 -11.73
CA LEU A 195 -9.64 -19.07 -12.97
C LEU A 195 -8.67 -20.14 -13.48
N THR A 196 -8.00 -20.86 -12.60
CA THR A 196 -7.10 -21.97 -12.97
C THR A 196 -7.85 -23.16 -13.53
N VAL A 197 -9.01 -23.48 -12.95
CA VAL A 197 -9.86 -24.62 -13.42
C VAL A 197 -10.58 -24.29 -14.72
N MET A 198 -10.90 -23.02 -14.98
CA MET A 198 -11.61 -22.59 -16.19
C MET A 198 -10.71 -22.40 -17.43
N ARG A 199 -9.40 -22.55 -17.29
CA ARG A 199 -8.41 -22.53 -18.40
C ARG A 199 -8.24 -23.89 -19.03
#